data_dedf4d43efad4557b994ad4296ceba21
#
_entry.id   dedf4d43efad4557b994ad4296ceba21
#
_cell.length_a   1.000
_cell.length_b   1.000
_cell.length_c   1.000
_cell.angle_alpha   90.00
_cell.angle_beta   90.00
_cell.angle_gamma   90.00
#
_symmetry.space_group_name_H-M   'P 1'
#
loop_
_entity.id
_entity.type
_entity.pdbx_description
1 polymer ?
#
loop_
_entity_poly.entity_id
_entity_poly.type
_entity_poly.pdbx_seq_one_letter_code
_entity_poly.pdbx_strand_id
1 'polypeptide(L)'
;MIKIVKKIKFSKNENRMKDFGNIEERLKYFRKGKNKNLYFVLKKRFEWMNGYIQKHDIGLEVGAGPGFSKEFIHNKNLKISDFSDHEHLDYKNIDAHDTKLKNNSFDYVIAAQVLHHIPYPIKFFKEMHRILKKDGKLIIQDASCSIVFQIVTIIMRHE
;
A
#
# COMPACT_ATOMS: atom_id res chain seq x y z
N MET A 1 -9.21 -40.68 4.49
CA MET A 1 -9.29 -39.68 5.56
C MET A 1 -7.86 -39.22 5.86
N ILE A 2 -7.43 -38.13 5.27
CA ILE A 2 -6.04 -37.66 5.26
C ILE A 2 -5.77 -36.92 6.58
N LYS A 3 -5.09 -37.60 7.52
CA LYS A 3 -4.47 -36.94 8.68
C LYS A 3 -3.16 -36.29 8.26
N ILE A 4 -3.22 -35.18 7.58
CA ILE A 4 -2.07 -34.30 7.34
C ILE A 4 -2.46 -32.96 7.89
N VAL A 5 -1.96 -32.63 9.00
CA VAL A 5 -1.44 -31.39 9.53
C VAL A 5 -1.34 -31.54 11.05
N LYS A 6 -0.42 -32.37 11.51
CA LYS A 6 0.10 -32.19 12.86
C LYS A 6 0.98 -30.96 12.85
N LYS A 7 0.45 -29.89 13.46
CA LYS A 7 1.17 -28.76 14.05
C LYS A 7 2.43 -28.33 13.28
N ILE A 8 2.26 -27.50 12.29
CA ILE A 8 3.29 -26.47 12.04
C ILE A 8 3.34 -25.66 13.34
N LYS A 9 4.29 -25.93 14.21
CA LYS A 9 4.66 -25.04 15.30
C LYS A 9 5.28 -23.81 14.62
N PHE A 10 4.46 -22.83 14.33
CA PHE A 10 5.02 -21.49 14.12
C PHE A 10 5.78 -21.16 15.40
N SER A 11 7.12 -21.01 15.30
CA SER A 11 7.89 -20.43 16.40
C SER A 11 7.15 -19.22 16.92
N LYS A 12 7.19 -18.97 18.23
CA LYS A 12 6.67 -17.72 18.83
C LYS A 12 7.39 -16.59 18.10
N ASN A 13 6.75 -16.09 17.07
CA ASN A 13 7.41 -15.18 16.15
C ASN A 13 7.37 -13.82 16.80
N GLU A 14 8.45 -13.41 17.44
CA GLU A 14 8.66 -12.04 17.90
C GLU A 14 8.55 -11.03 16.75
N ASN A 15 8.55 -11.53 15.50
CA ASN A 15 8.34 -10.76 14.28
C ASN A 15 6.86 -10.58 13.88
N ARG A 16 5.90 -11.14 14.61
CA ARG A 16 4.50 -10.76 14.40
C ARG A 16 4.36 -9.28 14.76
N MET A 17 4.05 -8.49 13.77
CA MET A 17 3.57 -7.13 14.02
C MET A 17 2.34 -7.27 14.93
N LYS A 18 2.49 -6.93 16.20
CA LYS A 18 1.33 -6.80 17.09
C LYS A 18 0.44 -5.77 16.44
N ASP A 19 -0.80 -6.12 16.22
CA ASP A 19 -1.78 -5.16 15.73
C ASP A 19 -2.09 -4.19 16.85
N PHE A 20 -1.36 -3.11 16.89
CA PHE A 20 -1.53 -2.10 17.91
C PHE A 20 -2.74 -1.19 17.65
N GLY A 21 -3.46 -1.40 16.54
CA GLY A 21 -4.53 -0.48 16.12
C GLY A 21 -4.05 0.95 15.84
N ASN A 22 -2.80 1.25 16.14
CA ASN A 22 -2.19 2.57 16.02
C ASN A 22 -1.19 2.58 14.86
N ILE A 23 -1.53 3.30 13.79
CA ILE A 23 -0.69 3.40 12.58
C ILE A 23 0.66 4.06 12.87
N GLU A 24 0.71 5.02 13.79
CA GLU A 24 1.95 5.71 14.16
C GLU A 24 2.91 4.76 14.89
N GLU A 25 2.39 3.91 15.77
CA GLU A 25 3.20 2.87 16.42
C GLU A 25 3.73 1.85 15.40
N ARG A 26 2.95 1.50 14.39
CA ARG A 26 3.40 0.63 13.30
C ARG A 26 4.57 1.23 12.54
N LEU A 27 4.49 2.51 12.18
CA LEU A 27 5.56 3.22 11.50
C LEU A 27 6.81 3.33 12.38
N LYS A 28 6.63 3.68 13.65
CA LYS A 28 7.71 3.77 14.64
C LYS A 28 8.39 2.41 14.87
N TYR A 29 7.60 1.34 14.95
CA TYR A 29 8.11 -0.03 15.10
C TYR A 29 8.89 -0.47 13.85
N PHE A 30 8.37 -0.16 12.67
CA PHE A 30 9.05 -0.43 11.41
C PHE A 30 10.41 0.28 11.33
N ARG A 31 10.45 1.57 11.64
CA ARG A 31 11.69 2.37 11.62
C ARG A 31 12.75 1.90 12.63
N LYS A 32 12.36 1.23 13.70
CA LYS A 32 13.30 0.57 14.62
C LYS A 32 14.04 -0.64 14.00
N GLY A 33 13.71 -1.03 12.78
CA GLY A 33 14.41 -2.06 12.00
C GLY A 33 14.31 -3.49 12.55
N LYS A 34 13.41 -3.74 13.51
CA LYS A 34 13.30 -5.05 14.18
C LYS A 34 12.61 -6.12 13.33
N ASN A 35 11.83 -5.73 12.30
CA ASN A 35 11.08 -6.66 11.47
C ASN A 35 11.68 -6.78 10.06
N LYS A 36 12.68 -7.62 9.91
CA LYS A 36 13.36 -7.86 8.63
C LYS A 36 12.42 -8.41 7.55
N ASN A 37 11.45 -9.24 7.92
CA ASN A 37 10.49 -9.82 6.99
C ASN A 37 9.56 -8.74 6.43
N LEU A 38 9.02 -7.88 7.29
CA LEU A 38 8.19 -6.76 6.87
C LEU A 38 8.98 -5.82 5.95
N TYR A 39 10.21 -5.48 6.33
CA TYR A 39 11.10 -4.66 5.50
C TYR A 39 11.28 -5.27 4.11
N PHE A 40 11.57 -6.57 4.02
CA PHE A 40 11.75 -7.26 2.76
C PHE A 40 10.48 -7.21 1.89
N VAL A 41 9.32 -7.50 2.48
CA VAL A 41 8.03 -7.48 1.75
C VAL A 41 7.71 -6.08 1.24
N LEU A 42 7.85 -5.06 2.08
CA LEU A 42 7.60 -3.67 1.69
C LEU A 42 8.59 -3.18 0.64
N LYS A 43 9.87 -3.52 0.79
CA LYS A 43 10.89 -3.23 -0.23
C LYS A 43 10.49 -3.82 -1.58
N LYS A 44 10.10 -5.11 -1.63
CA LYS A 44 9.64 -5.75 -2.86
C LYS A 44 8.36 -5.14 -3.43
N ARG A 45 7.49 -4.63 -2.56
CA ARG A 45 6.26 -3.95 -2.97
C ARG A 45 6.52 -2.63 -3.69
N PHE A 46 7.44 -1.82 -3.21
CA PHE A 46 7.61 -0.44 -3.67
C PHE A 46 8.83 -0.21 -4.56
N GLU A 47 9.94 -0.93 -4.36
CA GLU A 47 11.22 -0.63 -5.00
C GLU A 47 11.14 -0.61 -6.54
N TRP A 48 10.41 -1.56 -7.14
CA TRP A 48 10.25 -1.66 -8.59
C TRP A 48 9.53 -0.45 -9.20
N MET A 49 8.69 0.24 -8.43
CA MET A 49 7.95 1.41 -8.90
C MET A 49 8.88 2.56 -9.28
N ASN A 50 10.08 2.62 -8.66
CA ASN A 50 11.07 3.64 -8.99
C ASN A 50 11.51 3.61 -10.47
N GLY A 51 11.39 2.48 -11.15
CA GLY A 51 11.65 2.36 -12.59
C GLY A 51 10.69 3.15 -13.48
N TYR A 52 9.55 3.57 -12.95
CA TYR A 52 8.51 4.33 -13.65
C TYR A 52 8.44 5.80 -13.24
N ILE A 53 9.19 6.21 -12.21
CA ILE A 53 9.13 7.52 -11.57
C ILE A 53 10.40 8.30 -11.88
N GLN A 54 10.25 9.54 -12.34
CA GLN A 54 11.37 10.43 -12.61
C GLN A 54 11.68 11.31 -11.40
N LYS A 55 12.89 11.84 -11.33
CA LYS A 55 13.38 12.61 -10.17
C LYS A 55 12.52 13.84 -9.83
N HIS A 56 11.96 14.49 -10.84
CA HIS A 56 11.21 15.74 -10.70
C HIS A 56 9.70 15.55 -10.77
N ASP A 57 9.23 14.31 -10.94
CA ASP A 57 7.80 14.00 -10.98
C ASP A 57 7.12 14.40 -9.66
N ILE A 58 5.87 14.85 -9.77
CA ILE A 58 4.99 15.10 -8.63
C ILE A 58 4.10 13.87 -8.48
N GLY A 59 4.21 13.17 -7.37
CA GLY A 59 3.49 11.94 -7.12
C GLY A 59 2.47 12.03 -6.00
N LEU A 60 1.45 11.17 -6.10
CA LEU A 60 0.47 10.93 -5.04
C LEU A 60 0.36 9.44 -4.77
N GLU A 61 0.33 9.02 -3.51
CA GLU A 61 -0.17 7.71 -3.11
C GLU A 61 -1.55 7.87 -2.51
N VAL A 62 -2.51 7.07 -2.99
CA VAL A 62 -3.86 6.97 -2.43
C VAL A 62 -3.98 5.71 -1.59
N GLY A 63 -4.63 5.81 -0.42
CA GLY A 63 -4.74 4.70 0.52
C GLY A 63 -3.39 4.32 1.15
N ALA A 64 -2.57 5.32 1.49
CA ALA A 64 -1.19 5.12 1.96
C ALA A 64 -1.08 4.45 3.33
N GLY A 65 -2.14 4.44 4.14
CA GLY A 65 -2.12 3.92 5.49
C GLY A 65 -0.94 4.47 6.30
N PRO A 66 0.00 3.62 6.76
CA PRO A 66 1.18 4.06 7.52
C PRO A 66 2.21 4.89 6.70
N GLY A 67 2.05 5.00 5.38
CA GLY A 67 2.96 5.77 4.53
C GLY A 67 4.33 5.10 4.31
N PHE A 68 4.39 3.77 4.33
CA PHE A 68 5.64 3.02 4.13
C PHE A 68 6.30 3.27 2.77
N SER A 69 5.56 3.70 1.78
CA SER A 69 6.10 4.04 0.45
C SER A 69 7.22 5.06 0.52
N LYS A 70 7.12 6.05 1.41
CA LYS A 70 8.16 7.09 1.59
C LYS A 70 9.53 6.53 1.99
N GLU A 71 9.60 5.32 2.52
CA GLU A 71 10.86 4.66 2.89
C GLU A 71 11.54 3.96 1.68
N PHE A 72 10.81 3.73 0.58
CA PHE A 72 11.29 2.95 -0.57
C PHE A 72 11.19 3.66 -1.91
N ILE A 73 10.31 4.65 -2.03
CA ILE A 73 10.21 5.50 -3.22
C ILE A 73 11.24 6.62 -3.10
N HIS A 74 12.12 6.71 -4.08
CA HIS A 74 13.26 7.65 -4.03
C HIS A 74 12.86 9.09 -4.39
N ASN A 75 11.66 9.27 -4.96
CA ASN A 75 11.15 10.59 -5.33
C ASN A 75 10.70 11.37 -4.08
N LYS A 76 11.31 12.53 -3.83
CA LYS A 76 11.01 13.38 -2.66
C LYS A 76 9.71 14.18 -2.80
N ASN A 77 9.13 14.25 -4.01
CA ASN A 77 7.89 14.95 -4.29
C ASN A 77 6.66 14.03 -4.17
N LEU A 78 6.84 12.81 -3.64
CA LEU A 78 5.72 11.92 -3.33
C LEU A 78 4.93 12.48 -2.15
N LYS A 79 3.64 12.75 -2.41
CA LYS A 79 2.63 13.06 -1.41
C LYS A 79 1.85 11.79 -1.07
N ILE A 80 1.47 11.64 0.18
CA ILE A 80 0.68 10.49 0.64
C ILE A 80 -0.68 10.95 1.13
N SER A 81 -1.72 10.20 0.75
CA SER A 81 -3.10 10.48 1.12
C SER A 81 -3.82 9.23 1.58
N ASP A 82 -4.81 9.41 2.43
CA ASP A 82 -5.67 8.34 2.91
C ASP A 82 -7.06 8.87 3.25
N PHE A 83 -8.03 7.97 3.35
CA PHE A 83 -9.36 8.30 3.85
C PHE A 83 -9.36 8.67 5.34
N SER A 84 -8.35 8.21 6.07
CA SER A 84 -8.15 8.50 7.49
C SER A 84 -7.55 9.90 7.73
N ASP A 85 -7.57 10.33 9.01
CA ASP A 85 -7.08 11.63 9.46
C ASP A 85 -5.79 11.51 10.28
N HIS A 86 -4.76 10.84 9.74
CA HIS A 86 -3.49 10.68 10.45
C HIS A 86 -2.54 11.85 10.18
N GLU A 87 -1.79 12.25 11.21
CA GLU A 87 -0.90 13.42 11.14
C GLU A 87 0.23 13.31 10.13
N HIS A 88 0.71 12.10 9.85
CA HIS A 88 1.80 11.87 8.91
C HIS A 88 1.40 12.00 7.43
N LEU A 89 0.10 12.12 7.13
CA LEU A 89 -0.41 12.25 5.76
C LEU A 89 -0.26 13.68 5.25
N ASP A 90 0.09 13.82 3.97
CA ASP A 90 0.09 15.12 3.28
C ASP A 90 -1.33 15.59 2.96
N TYR A 91 -2.23 14.64 2.63
CA TYR A 91 -3.65 14.88 2.39
C TYR A 91 -4.47 13.89 3.21
N LYS A 92 -5.37 14.41 4.03
CA LYS A 92 -6.23 13.67 4.95
C LYS A 92 -7.67 13.63 4.44
N ASN A 93 -8.44 12.62 4.90
CA ASN A 93 -9.87 12.48 4.55
C ASN A 93 -10.10 12.46 3.04
N ILE A 94 -9.22 11.82 2.28
CA ILE A 94 -9.30 11.75 0.83
C ILE A 94 -10.09 10.51 0.41
N ASP A 95 -11.27 10.73 -0.18
CA ASP A 95 -11.99 9.68 -0.89
C ASP A 95 -11.34 9.46 -2.26
N ALA A 96 -10.82 8.27 -2.50
CA ALA A 96 -10.20 7.92 -3.77
C ALA A 96 -11.16 7.91 -4.98
N HIS A 97 -12.48 7.98 -4.75
CA HIS A 97 -13.47 8.13 -5.82
C HIS A 97 -13.73 9.59 -6.19
N ASP A 98 -13.37 10.54 -5.33
CA ASP A 98 -13.62 11.98 -5.47
C ASP A 98 -12.64 12.75 -4.57
N THR A 99 -11.40 12.84 -4.97
CA THR A 99 -10.30 13.35 -4.14
C THR A 99 -10.39 14.85 -3.84
N LYS A 100 -11.18 15.60 -4.60
CA LYS A 100 -11.23 17.08 -4.61
C LYS A 100 -9.89 17.75 -4.95
N LEU A 101 -8.91 16.98 -5.37
CA LEU A 101 -7.62 17.51 -5.82
C LEU A 101 -7.73 18.10 -7.23
N LYS A 102 -6.80 18.98 -7.57
CA LYS A 102 -6.79 19.71 -8.85
C LYS A 102 -6.58 18.73 -10.02
N ASN A 103 -7.26 19.00 -11.15
CA ASN A 103 -7.06 18.26 -12.41
C ASN A 103 -5.60 18.37 -12.88
N ASN A 104 -5.11 17.31 -13.53
CA ASN A 104 -3.79 17.31 -14.18
C ASN A 104 -2.65 17.79 -13.26
N SER A 105 -2.63 17.31 -12.00
CA SER A 105 -1.70 17.79 -10.97
C SER A 105 -0.53 16.85 -10.74
N PHE A 106 -0.69 15.55 -11.03
CA PHE A 106 0.28 14.54 -10.70
C PHE A 106 0.87 13.88 -11.93
N ASP A 107 2.18 13.66 -11.94
CA ASP A 107 2.89 12.92 -12.96
C ASP A 107 2.70 11.40 -12.76
N TYR A 108 2.50 10.98 -11.52
CA TYR A 108 2.13 9.60 -11.20
C TYR A 108 1.25 9.51 -9.97
N VAL A 109 0.43 8.45 -9.94
CA VAL A 109 -0.35 8.05 -8.75
C VAL A 109 -0.01 6.61 -8.42
N ILE A 110 0.24 6.32 -7.14
CA ILE A 110 0.43 4.98 -6.60
C ILE A 110 -0.85 4.54 -5.89
N ALA A 111 -1.30 3.31 -6.15
CA ALA A 111 -2.34 2.63 -5.41
C ALA A 111 -1.81 1.24 -5.00
N ALA A 112 -1.31 1.13 -3.76
CA ALA A 112 -0.67 -0.08 -3.26
C ALA A 112 -1.52 -0.75 -2.18
N GLN A 113 -2.05 -1.94 -2.48
CA GLN A 113 -2.93 -2.71 -1.57
C GLN A 113 -4.19 -1.94 -1.16
N VAL A 114 -4.78 -1.20 -2.09
CA VAL A 114 -5.98 -0.41 -1.84
C VAL A 114 -7.14 -0.78 -2.76
N LEU A 115 -6.86 -1.28 -3.96
CA LEU A 115 -7.89 -1.49 -4.99
C LEU A 115 -8.95 -2.51 -4.55
N HIS A 116 -8.58 -3.52 -3.77
CA HIS A 116 -9.51 -4.51 -3.23
C HIS A 116 -10.46 -3.95 -2.16
N HIS A 117 -10.20 -2.75 -1.64
CA HIS A 117 -11.10 -2.00 -0.77
C HIS A 117 -11.99 -1.00 -1.52
N ILE A 118 -11.81 -0.84 -2.82
CA ILE A 118 -12.53 0.14 -3.64
C ILE A 118 -13.87 -0.43 -4.14
N PRO A 119 -15.03 0.02 -3.61
CA PRO A 119 -16.34 -0.53 -3.99
C PRO A 119 -16.77 -0.16 -5.40
N TYR A 120 -16.28 0.97 -5.93
CA TYR A 120 -16.66 1.49 -7.26
C TYR A 120 -15.42 1.72 -8.12
N PRO A 121 -14.77 0.67 -8.65
CA PRO A 121 -13.48 0.79 -9.35
C PRO A 121 -13.55 1.72 -10.58
N ILE A 122 -14.68 1.78 -11.29
CA ILE A 122 -14.83 2.69 -12.43
C ILE A 122 -14.76 4.17 -12.01
N LYS A 123 -15.36 4.52 -10.85
CA LYS A 123 -15.26 5.89 -10.32
C LYS A 123 -13.83 6.21 -9.92
N PHE A 124 -13.16 5.27 -9.25
CA PHE A 124 -11.76 5.38 -8.90
C PHE A 124 -10.88 5.65 -10.12
N PHE A 125 -10.98 4.83 -11.17
CA PHE A 125 -10.15 5.03 -12.38
C PHE A 125 -10.44 6.36 -13.08
N LYS A 126 -11.70 6.81 -13.12
CA LYS A 126 -12.04 8.13 -13.66
C LYS A 126 -11.41 9.25 -12.85
N GLU A 127 -11.42 9.13 -11.53
CA GLU A 127 -10.82 10.12 -10.64
C GLU A 127 -9.30 10.14 -10.78
N MET A 128 -8.64 8.97 -10.82
CA MET A 128 -7.20 8.89 -11.06
C MET A 128 -6.82 9.50 -12.41
N HIS A 129 -7.60 9.23 -13.45
CA HIS A 129 -7.40 9.85 -14.77
C HIS A 129 -7.56 11.38 -14.72
N ARG A 130 -8.51 11.90 -13.95
CA ARG A 130 -8.77 13.33 -13.81
C ARG A 130 -7.59 14.07 -13.16
N ILE A 131 -7.01 13.51 -12.11
CA ILE A 131 -5.92 14.15 -11.36
C ILE A 131 -4.54 13.94 -11.98
N LEU A 132 -4.36 12.89 -12.79
CA LEU A 132 -3.13 12.67 -13.55
C LEU A 132 -2.99 13.68 -14.67
N LYS A 133 -1.76 14.13 -14.90
CA LYS A 133 -1.38 14.91 -16.08
C LYS A 133 -1.51 14.07 -17.35
N LYS A 134 -1.48 14.74 -18.51
CA LYS A 134 -1.31 14.03 -19.79
C LYS A 134 -0.03 13.18 -19.71
N ASP A 135 -0.13 11.93 -20.14
CA ASP A 135 0.94 10.93 -20.07
C ASP A 135 1.38 10.54 -18.63
N GLY A 136 0.62 10.99 -17.61
CA GLY A 136 0.81 10.59 -16.22
C GLY A 136 0.52 9.09 -16.02
N LYS A 137 1.13 8.51 -15.00
CA LYS A 137 1.10 7.05 -14.76
C LYS A 137 0.31 6.69 -13.53
N LEU A 138 -0.58 5.71 -13.65
CA LEU A 138 -1.20 5.04 -12.51
C LEU A 138 -0.45 3.74 -12.24
N ILE A 139 0.21 3.63 -11.09
CA ILE A 139 1.02 2.48 -10.67
C ILE A 139 0.23 1.71 -9.61
N ILE A 140 -0.22 0.51 -9.96
CA ILE A 140 -1.04 -0.32 -9.08
C ILE A 140 -0.25 -1.55 -8.65
N GLN A 141 -0.28 -1.83 -7.36
CA GLN A 141 0.16 -3.09 -6.79
C GLN A 141 -0.92 -3.60 -5.83
N ASP A 142 -1.50 -4.75 -6.12
CA ASP A 142 -2.55 -5.31 -5.29
C ASP A 142 -2.39 -6.83 -5.14
N ALA A 143 -3.16 -7.42 -4.23
CA ALA A 143 -3.18 -8.86 -4.03
C ALA A 143 -3.71 -9.56 -5.29
N SER A 144 -3.02 -10.60 -5.72
CA SER A 144 -3.47 -11.42 -6.84
C SER A 144 -4.47 -12.47 -6.34
N CYS A 145 -5.59 -12.61 -7.06
CA CYS A 145 -6.56 -13.67 -6.81
C CYS A 145 -6.13 -15.02 -7.40
N SER A 146 -4.84 -15.34 -7.40
CA SER A 146 -4.34 -16.63 -7.90
C SER A 146 -4.87 -17.81 -7.05
N ILE A 147 -5.05 -18.96 -7.68
CA ILE A 147 -5.47 -20.21 -7.00
C ILE A 147 -4.51 -20.53 -5.85
N VAL A 148 -3.21 -20.34 -6.05
CA VAL A 148 -2.18 -20.55 -5.02
C VAL A 148 -2.41 -19.63 -3.82
N PHE A 149 -2.71 -18.35 -4.06
CA PHE A 149 -3.01 -17.41 -2.98
C PHE A 149 -4.28 -17.80 -2.23
N GLN A 150 -5.34 -18.24 -2.93
CA GLN A 150 -6.57 -18.72 -2.31
C GLN A 150 -6.32 -19.97 -1.44
N ILE A 151 -5.53 -20.92 -1.92
CA ILE A 151 -5.16 -22.10 -1.14
C ILE A 151 -4.37 -21.70 0.12
N VAL A 152 -3.40 -20.79 -0.01
CA VAL A 152 -2.61 -20.31 1.13
C VAL A 152 -3.51 -19.62 2.16
N THR A 153 -4.42 -18.75 1.75
CA THR A 153 -5.35 -18.06 2.68
C THR A 153 -6.28 -19.04 3.40
N ILE A 154 -6.79 -20.04 2.71
CA ILE A 154 -7.62 -21.11 3.32
C ILE A 154 -6.80 -21.91 4.37
N ILE A 155 -5.55 -22.30 4.03
CA ILE A 155 -4.69 -23.05 4.94
C ILE A 155 -4.28 -22.20 6.16
N MET A 156 -3.99 -20.94 5.95
CA MET A 156 -3.55 -20.02 6.99
C MET A 156 -4.72 -19.49 7.84
N ARG A 157 -5.97 -19.76 7.46
CA ARG A 157 -7.17 -19.21 8.10
C ARG A 157 -7.08 -17.69 8.31
N HIS A 158 -6.59 -17.00 7.33
CA HIS A 158 -6.66 -15.55 7.31
C HIS A 158 -8.04 -15.16 6.74
N GLU A 159 -8.85 -14.61 7.61
CA GLU A 159 -10.01 -13.83 7.22
C GLU A 159 -9.56 -12.49 6.62
#